data_18f6bedbcb681ed7ddaafe87592f76ae
#
_entry.id   18f6bedbcb681ed7ddaafe87592f76ae
#
_cell.length_a   1.000
_cell.length_b   1.000
_cell.length_c   1.000
_cell.angle_alpha   90.00
_cell.angle_beta   90.00
_cell.angle_gamma   90.00
#
_symmetry.space_group_name_H-M   'P 1'
#
loop_
_entity.id
_entity.type
_entity.pdbx_description
1 polymer ?
#
loop_
_entity_poly.entity_id
_entity_poly.type
_entity_poly.pdbx_seq_one_letter_code
_entity_poly.pdbx_strand_id
1 'polypeptide(L)'
;MYVLQLKALGVDQIARFDFMPPAPPAAHVADALAHLESLRALDEEGRLTQLGERMAEAPLSPMMARAILHDASCADEMLTIAAMTSVGSPFDGSESVAAQIERRQFVAEEGDHLTLLNVYEAFQRAGASSRWAAQHGLSYATLKRARSIRAQLVAFVTRQWSWPWRRAGDEQAVRRCLAAGFFRQAVRYDGS
;
A
#
# COMPACT_ATOMS: atom_id res chain seq x y z
N MET A 1 -11.67 -5.05 -2.94
CA MET A 1 -11.49 -5.60 -1.59
C MET A 1 -12.60 -6.57 -1.24
N TYR A 2 -13.88 -6.20 -1.24
CA TYR A 2 -15.01 -7.08 -0.86
C TYR A 2 -15.09 -8.39 -1.64
N VAL A 3 -14.87 -8.38 -2.96
CA VAL A 3 -14.91 -9.59 -3.80
C VAL A 3 -13.89 -10.63 -3.34
N LEU A 4 -12.65 -10.20 -3.01
CA LEU A 4 -11.61 -11.07 -2.49
C LEU A 4 -12.00 -11.68 -1.13
N GLN A 5 -12.59 -10.87 -0.24
CA GLN A 5 -13.06 -11.35 1.06
C GLN A 5 -14.21 -12.33 0.92
N LEU A 6 -15.17 -12.09 0.01
CA LEU A 6 -16.27 -13.05 -0.26
C LEU A 6 -15.72 -14.36 -0.80
N LYS A 7 -14.72 -14.34 -1.69
CA LYS A 7 -14.04 -15.56 -2.16
C LYS A 7 -13.39 -16.32 -1.01
N ALA A 8 -12.70 -15.60 -0.08
CA ALA A 8 -12.08 -16.22 1.09
C ALA A 8 -13.11 -16.82 2.08
N LEU A 9 -14.35 -16.32 2.07
CA LEU A 9 -15.47 -16.88 2.83
C LEU A 9 -16.17 -18.04 2.12
N GLY A 10 -15.66 -18.50 0.96
CA GLY A 10 -16.21 -19.64 0.22
C GLY A 10 -17.32 -19.29 -0.77
N VAL A 11 -17.51 -18.01 -1.09
CA VAL A 11 -18.49 -17.60 -2.11
C VAL A 11 -17.87 -17.75 -3.50
N ASP A 12 -18.14 -18.87 -4.18
CA ASP A 12 -17.56 -19.14 -5.50
C ASP A 12 -18.20 -18.33 -6.62
N GLN A 13 -19.52 -18.16 -6.59
CA GLN A 13 -20.26 -17.48 -7.66
C GLN A 13 -20.62 -16.03 -7.28
N ILE A 14 -19.62 -15.15 -7.26
CA ILE A 14 -19.81 -13.73 -6.87
C ILE A 14 -20.88 -13.05 -7.75
N ALA A 15 -20.98 -13.38 -9.04
CA ALA A 15 -21.97 -12.79 -9.95
C ALA A 15 -23.43 -13.13 -9.55
N ARG A 16 -23.63 -14.17 -8.76
CA ARG A 16 -24.95 -14.61 -8.26
C ARG A 16 -25.14 -14.31 -6.77
N PHE A 17 -24.16 -13.67 -6.14
CA PHE A 17 -24.25 -13.30 -4.73
C PHE A 17 -25.33 -12.21 -4.54
N ASP A 18 -26.21 -12.42 -3.58
CA ASP A 18 -27.27 -11.47 -3.23
C ASP A 18 -26.70 -10.32 -2.40
N PHE A 19 -26.26 -9.27 -3.10
CA PHE A 19 -25.75 -8.07 -2.47
C PHE A 19 -26.88 -7.25 -1.86
N MET A 20 -26.65 -6.71 -0.67
CA MET A 20 -27.57 -5.71 -0.09
C MET A 20 -27.70 -4.50 -1.03
N PRO A 21 -28.91 -3.96 -1.20
CA PRO A 21 -29.13 -2.76 -2.02
C PRO A 21 -28.39 -1.52 -1.45
N PRO A 22 -27.83 -0.66 -2.34
CA PRO A 22 -27.73 -0.84 -3.79
C PRO A 22 -26.64 -1.88 -4.18
N ALA A 23 -27.02 -2.89 -4.95
CA ALA A 23 -26.09 -3.88 -5.45
C ALA A 23 -25.07 -3.25 -6.40
N PRO A 24 -23.79 -3.69 -6.40
CA PRO A 24 -22.80 -3.19 -7.34
C PRO A 24 -23.20 -3.56 -8.78
N PRO A 25 -22.96 -2.70 -9.78
CA PRO A 25 -23.16 -3.04 -11.17
C PRO A 25 -22.36 -4.30 -11.55
N ALA A 26 -22.96 -5.18 -12.37
CA ALA A 26 -22.32 -6.44 -12.81
C ALA A 26 -20.96 -6.19 -13.49
N ALA A 27 -20.83 -5.10 -14.25
CA ALA A 27 -19.57 -4.71 -14.86
C ALA A 27 -18.46 -4.47 -13.82
N HIS A 28 -18.76 -3.79 -12.70
CA HIS A 28 -17.78 -3.55 -11.64
C HIS A 28 -17.35 -4.85 -10.93
N VAL A 29 -18.27 -5.81 -10.81
CA VAL A 29 -17.94 -7.14 -10.26
C VAL A 29 -17.02 -7.89 -11.22
N ALA A 30 -17.30 -7.87 -12.51
CA ALA A 30 -16.47 -8.49 -13.54
C ALA A 30 -15.07 -7.86 -13.58
N ASP A 31 -14.97 -6.52 -13.56
CA ASP A 31 -13.69 -5.81 -13.51
C ASP A 31 -12.88 -6.15 -12.25
N ALA A 32 -13.56 -6.29 -11.10
CA ALA A 32 -12.91 -6.67 -9.85
C ALA A 32 -12.36 -8.11 -9.91
N LEU A 33 -13.09 -9.05 -10.50
CA LEU A 33 -12.63 -10.44 -10.70
C LEU A 33 -11.41 -10.48 -11.63
N ALA A 34 -11.50 -9.83 -12.80
CA ALA A 34 -10.38 -9.75 -13.75
C ALA A 34 -9.14 -9.07 -13.14
N HIS A 35 -9.35 -8.07 -12.24
CA HIS A 35 -8.25 -7.45 -11.51
C HIS A 35 -7.61 -8.42 -10.51
N LEU A 36 -8.40 -9.18 -9.76
CA LEU A 36 -7.88 -10.16 -8.80
C LEU A 36 -7.14 -11.31 -9.48
N GLU A 37 -7.61 -11.75 -10.64
CA GLU A 37 -6.92 -12.71 -11.50
C GLU A 37 -5.57 -12.16 -11.99
N SER A 38 -5.53 -10.92 -12.47
CA SER A 38 -4.30 -10.27 -12.90
C SER A 38 -3.28 -10.06 -11.76
N LEU A 39 -3.75 -9.93 -10.51
CA LEU A 39 -2.91 -9.94 -9.30
C LEU A 39 -2.51 -11.37 -8.87
N ARG A 40 -2.97 -12.41 -9.58
CA ARG A 40 -2.81 -13.81 -9.22
C ARG A 40 -3.43 -14.20 -7.87
N ALA A 41 -4.41 -13.44 -7.42
CA ALA A 41 -5.21 -13.78 -6.25
C ALA A 41 -6.26 -14.84 -6.57
N LEU A 42 -6.72 -14.88 -7.81
CA LEU A 42 -7.57 -15.93 -8.38
C LEU A 42 -6.82 -16.65 -9.51
N ASP A 43 -7.16 -17.92 -9.72
CA ASP A 43 -6.74 -18.70 -10.88
C ASP A 43 -7.66 -18.45 -12.09
N GLU A 44 -7.38 -19.11 -13.24
CA GLU A 44 -8.15 -18.97 -14.48
C GLU A 44 -9.59 -19.47 -14.34
N GLU A 45 -9.85 -20.36 -13.39
CA GLU A 45 -11.19 -20.84 -13.04
C GLU A 45 -11.90 -19.95 -12.01
N GLY A 46 -11.27 -18.87 -11.59
CA GLY A 46 -11.80 -17.91 -10.61
C GLY A 46 -11.78 -18.41 -9.17
N ARG A 47 -11.00 -19.45 -8.86
CA ARG A 47 -10.80 -19.98 -7.51
C ARG A 47 -9.70 -19.19 -6.79
N LEU A 48 -9.79 -19.11 -5.47
CA LEU A 48 -8.80 -18.45 -4.65
C LEU A 48 -7.47 -19.23 -4.67
N THR A 49 -6.37 -18.53 -4.96
CA THR A 49 -5.01 -19.08 -4.87
C THR A 49 -4.48 -18.98 -3.45
N GLN A 50 -3.40 -19.69 -3.10
CA GLN A 50 -2.72 -19.53 -1.81
C GLN A 50 -2.24 -18.08 -1.59
N LEU A 51 -1.82 -17.39 -2.65
CA LEU A 51 -1.49 -15.97 -2.60
C LEU A 51 -2.72 -15.13 -2.30
N GLY A 52 -3.86 -15.45 -2.95
CA GLY A 52 -5.13 -14.77 -2.72
C GLY A 52 -5.65 -14.94 -1.30
N GLU A 53 -5.49 -16.11 -0.70
CA GLU A 53 -5.82 -16.35 0.71
C GLU A 53 -5.05 -15.39 1.62
N ARG A 54 -3.72 -15.31 1.47
CA ARG A 54 -2.90 -14.37 2.24
C ARG A 54 -3.27 -12.90 2.00
N MET A 55 -3.59 -12.55 0.74
CA MET A 55 -4.04 -11.19 0.42
C MET A 55 -5.38 -10.87 1.08
N ALA A 56 -6.30 -11.83 1.18
CA ALA A 56 -7.61 -11.66 1.80
C ALA A 56 -7.55 -11.45 3.32
N GLU A 57 -6.56 -12.06 3.99
CA GLU A 57 -6.33 -11.90 5.42
C GLU A 57 -5.86 -10.49 5.78
N ALA A 58 -5.14 -9.82 4.88
CA ALA A 58 -4.51 -8.53 5.16
C ALA A 58 -5.54 -7.39 5.24
N PRO A 59 -5.44 -6.49 6.23
CA PRO A 59 -6.26 -5.29 6.30
C PRO A 59 -5.77 -4.20 5.34
N LEU A 60 -5.56 -4.59 4.08
CA LEU A 60 -4.95 -3.79 3.02
C LEU A 60 -5.72 -3.94 1.71
N SER A 61 -5.52 -3.02 0.78
CA SER A 61 -6.01 -3.22 -0.58
C SER A 61 -5.33 -4.44 -1.23
N PRO A 62 -6.00 -5.16 -2.14
CA PRO A 62 -5.39 -6.30 -2.83
C PRO A 62 -4.08 -5.94 -3.54
N MET A 63 -3.99 -4.77 -4.14
CA MET A 63 -2.77 -4.27 -4.79
C MET A 63 -1.60 -4.12 -3.79
N MET A 64 -1.86 -3.49 -2.64
CA MET A 64 -0.83 -3.31 -1.62
C MET A 64 -0.44 -4.63 -0.96
N ALA A 65 -1.39 -5.51 -0.67
CA ALA A 65 -1.11 -6.85 -0.16
C ALA A 65 -0.26 -7.65 -1.15
N ARG A 66 -0.58 -7.58 -2.46
CA ARG A 66 0.22 -8.22 -3.52
C ARG A 66 1.64 -7.67 -3.59
N ALA A 67 1.78 -6.34 -3.47
CA ALA A 67 3.09 -5.68 -3.48
C ALA A 67 3.96 -6.13 -2.28
N ILE A 68 3.38 -6.18 -1.08
CA ILE A 68 4.10 -6.65 0.12
C ILE A 68 4.49 -8.13 -0.03
N LEU A 69 3.55 -8.98 -0.51
CA LEU A 69 3.76 -10.42 -0.68
C LEU A 69 4.70 -10.78 -1.86
N HIS A 70 5.15 -9.80 -2.64
CA HIS A 70 6.04 -10.05 -3.76
C HIS A 70 7.46 -10.44 -3.33
N ASP A 71 8.01 -9.71 -2.36
CA ASP A 71 9.36 -9.95 -1.87
C ASP A 71 9.48 -9.61 -0.37
N ALA A 72 9.74 -10.63 0.44
CA ALA A 72 9.90 -10.48 1.88
C ALA A 72 11.09 -9.60 2.28
N SER A 73 12.09 -9.46 1.41
CA SER A 73 13.25 -8.61 1.68
C SER A 73 12.92 -7.12 1.79
N CYS A 74 11.80 -6.69 1.17
CA CYS A 74 11.32 -5.31 1.19
C CYS A 74 10.15 -5.08 2.17
N ALA A 75 9.87 -6.03 3.05
CA ALA A 75 8.67 -5.98 3.89
C ALA A 75 8.62 -4.72 4.77
N ASP A 76 9.75 -4.28 5.28
CA ASP A 76 9.82 -3.09 6.17
C ASP A 76 9.43 -1.81 5.43
N GLU A 77 10.00 -1.59 4.25
CA GLU A 77 9.72 -0.43 3.39
C GLU A 77 8.27 -0.47 2.91
N MET A 78 7.82 -1.63 2.43
CA MET A 78 6.46 -1.77 1.89
C MET A 78 5.38 -1.56 2.95
N LEU A 79 5.58 -2.00 4.19
CA LEU A 79 4.65 -1.74 5.29
C LEU A 79 4.66 -0.26 5.70
N THR A 80 5.81 0.39 5.59
CA THR A 80 5.92 1.85 5.80
C THR A 80 5.13 2.60 4.72
N ILE A 81 5.30 2.25 3.46
CA ILE A 81 4.55 2.82 2.33
C ILE A 81 3.05 2.58 2.51
N ALA A 82 2.64 1.35 2.87
CA ALA A 82 1.24 1.02 3.12
C ALA A 82 0.62 1.88 4.23
N ALA A 83 1.34 2.10 5.32
CA ALA A 83 0.89 2.94 6.41
C ALA A 83 0.78 4.41 5.99
N MET A 84 1.77 4.92 5.27
CA MET A 84 1.80 6.31 4.81
C MET A 84 0.71 6.60 3.78
N THR A 85 0.44 5.71 2.85
CA THR A 85 -0.64 5.86 1.86
C THR A 85 -2.04 5.76 2.47
N SER A 86 -2.17 5.18 3.66
CA SER A 86 -3.46 5.02 4.37
C SER A 86 -3.92 6.29 5.09
N VAL A 87 -3.07 7.28 5.27
CA VAL A 87 -3.35 8.45 6.15
C VAL A 87 -3.53 9.77 5.42
N GLY A 88 -3.48 9.78 4.12
CA GLY A 88 -3.50 11.01 3.34
C GLY A 88 -2.13 11.73 3.33
N SER A 89 -2.09 12.93 2.75
CA SER A 89 -0.85 13.68 2.58
C SER A 89 -0.20 14.02 3.94
N PRO A 90 1.08 13.71 4.14
CA PRO A 90 1.82 14.13 5.31
C PRO A 90 2.23 15.61 5.26
N PHE A 91 2.10 16.26 4.11
CA PHE A 91 2.42 17.66 3.93
C PHE A 91 1.29 18.54 4.48
N ASP A 92 1.63 19.62 5.19
CA ASP A 92 0.67 20.46 5.91
C ASP A 92 -0.19 21.40 5.02
N GLY A 93 -0.03 21.30 3.70
CA GLY A 93 -0.76 22.14 2.74
C GLY A 93 -0.22 23.58 2.61
N SER A 94 0.81 23.97 3.37
CA SER A 94 1.42 25.29 3.23
C SER A 94 2.01 25.47 1.83
N GLU A 95 1.59 26.54 1.15
CA GLU A 95 2.11 26.94 -0.17
C GLU A 95 3.31 27.89 -0.07
N SER A 96 3.82 28.14 1.12
CA SER A 96 4.98 29.02 1.30
C SER A 96 6.21 28.47 0.57
N VAL A 97 7.02 29.35 0.00
CA VAL A 97 8.27 28.99 -0.68
C VAL A 97 9.19 28.18 0.24
N ALA A 98 9.26 28.56 1.52
CA ALA A 98 10.06 27.84 2.51
C ALA A 98 9.58 26.39 2.69
N ALA A 99 8.27 26.15 2.83
CA ALA A 99 7.71 24.81 2.93
C ALA A 99 7.95 23.97 1.67
N GLN A 100 7.87 24.59 0.49
CA GLN A 100 8.17 23.91 -0.78
C GLN A 100 9.65 23.50 -0.88
N ILE A 101 10.57 24.35 -0.44
CA ILE A 101 12.01 24.02 -0.40
C ILE A 101 12.26 22.85 0.54
N GLU A 102 11.68 22.91 1.76
CA GLU A 102 11.82 21.85 2.75
C GLU A 102 11.27 20.49 2.26
N ARG A 103 10.18 20.50 1.46
CA ARG A 103 9.62 19.28 0.88
C ARG A 103 10.52 18.64 -0.18
N ARG A 104 11.27 19.45 -0.93
CA ARG A 104 12.14 18.94 -2.02
C ARG A 104 13.17 17.94 -1.54
N GLN A 105 13.66 18.06 -0.30
CA GLN A 105 14.64 17.13 0.26
C GLN A 105 14.13 15.69 0.41
N PHE A 106 12.79 15.49 0.42
CA PHE A 106 12.18 14.18 0.54
C PHE A 106 11.76 13.58 -0.81
N VAL A 107 11.69 14.41 -1.85
CA VAL A 107 11.19 14.00 -3.16
C VAL A 107 12.11 12.94 -3.76
N ALA A 108 11.53 11.80 -4.10
CA ALA A 108 12.15 10.79 -4.92
C ALA A 108 11.66 10.95 -6.38
N GLU A 109 12.58 10.99 -7.33
CA GLU A 109 12.25 11.10 -8.77
C GLU A 109 11.44 9.91 -9.25
N GLU A 110 11.58 8.77 -8.57
CA GLU A 110 10.92 7.51 -8.88
C GLU A 110 9.45 7.45 -8.42
N GLY A 111 8.97 8.47 -7.73
CA GLY A 111 7.55 8.65 -7.45
C GLY A 111 7.18 8.83 -5.97
N ASP A 112 5.87 9.05 -5.78
CA ASP A 112 5.30 9.45 -4.48
C ASP A 112 5.47 8.39 -3.37
N HIS A 113 5.46 7.11 -3.71
CA HIS A 113 5.63 6.05 -2.72
C HIS A 113 7.00 6.11 -2.04
N LEU A 114 8.06 6.37 -2.81
CA LEU A 114 9.40 6.52 -2.28
C LEU A 114 9.58 7.86 -1.56
N THR A 115 8.95 8.92 -2.05
CA THR A 115 8.86 10.20 -1.33
C THR A 115 8.23 10.01 0.06
N LEU A 116 7.12 9.30 0.16
CA LEU A 116 6.47 9.00 1.43
C LEU A 116 7.34 8.15 2.36
N LEU A 117 8.08 7.20 1.82
CA LEU A 117 9.06 6.40 2.56
C LEU A 117 10.15 7.29 3.14
N ASN A 118 10.74 8.18 2.31
CA ASN A 118 11.78 9.12 2.73
C ASN A 118 11.30 10.04 3.87
N VAL A 119 10.09 10.59 3.75
CA VAL A 119 9.47 11.42 4.79
C VAL A 119 9.36 10.66 6.11
N TYR A 120 8.83 9.44 6.06
CA TYR A 120 8.64 8.64 7.27
C TYR A 120 9.96 8.27 7.93
N GLU A 121 10.95 7.86 7.15
CA GLU A 121 12.28 7.51 7.67
C GLU A 121 12.99 8.72 8.28
N ALA A 122 12.92 9.89 7.64
CA ALA A 122 13.48 11.11 8.18
C ALA A 122 12.80 11.49 9.51
N PHE A 123 11.47 11.36 9.57
CA PHE A 123 10.70 11.57 10.80
C PHE A 123 11.13 10.62 11.93
N GLN A 124 11.35 9.33 11.63
CA GLN A 124 11.82 8.36 12.62
C GLN A 124 13.25 8.66 13.08
N ARG A 125 14.16 9.00 12.16
CA ARG A 125 15.54 9.41 12.50
C ARG A 125 15.58 10.65 13.39
N ALA A 126 14.62 11.56 13.23
CA ALA A 126 14.46 12.74 14.08
C ALA A 126 13.77 12.45 15.43
N GLY A 127 13.65 11.18 15.83
CA GLY A 127 13.01 10.78 17.08
C GLY A 127 11.49 10.97 17.09
N ALA A 128 10.85 11.01 15.94
CA ALA A 128 9.40 11.23 15.78
C ALA A 128 8.92 12.54 16.44
N SER A 129 9.72 13.59 16.31
CA SER A 129 9.53 14.89 16.96
C SER A 129 8.47 15.73 16.28
N SER A 130 7.52 16.28 17.06
CA SER A 130 6.53 17.24 16.57
C SER A 130 7.16 18.54 16.12
N ARG A 131 8.21 19.00 16.82
CA ARG A 131 8.95 20.20 16.45
C ARG A 131 9.65 20.04 15.09
N TRP A 132 10.27 18.88 14.87
CA TRP A 132 10.91 18.57 13.60
C TRP A 132 9.88 18.54 12.46
N ALA A 133 8.73 17.88 12.66
CA ALA A 133 7.68 17.84 11.66
C ALA A 133 7.21 19.26 11.28
N ALA A 134 6.94 20.13 12.24
CA ALA A 134 6.54 21.51 11.99
C ALA A 134 7.61 22.31 11.23
N GLN A 135 8.90 22.12 11.54
CA GLN A 135 10.00 22.80 10.85
C GLN A 135 10.09 22.40 9.36
N HIS A 136 9.64 21.19 9.00
CA HIS A 136 9.69 20.68 7.62
C HIS A 136 8.33 20.77 6.90
N GLY A 137 7.36 21.52 7.42
CA GLY A 137 6.03 21.67 6.81
C GLY A 137 5.26 20.34 6.73
N LEU A 138 5.42 19.48 7.75
CA LEU A 138 4.81 18.17 7.84
C LEU A 138 3.78 18.10 8.97
N SER A 139 2.66 17.43 8.71
CA SER A 139 1.63 17.16 9.71
C SER A 139 2.08 16.08 10.69
N TYR A 140 2.42 16.50 11.91
CA TYR A 140 2.76 15.58 12.99
C TYR A 140 1.61 14.59 13.29
N ALA A 141 0.36 15.05 13.25
CA ALA A 141 -0.81 14.20 13.49
C ALA A 141 -0.91 13.06 12.45
N THR A 142 -0.69 13.39 11.18
CA THR A 142 -0.67 12.42 10.07
C THR A 142 0.46 11.41 10.24
N LEU A 143 1.68 11.88 10.53
CA LEU A 143 2.85 11.02 10.73
C LEU A 143 2.71 10.12 11.96
N LYS A 144 2.14 10.64 13.06
CA LYS A 144 1.83 9.84 14.26
C LYS A 144 0.81 8.75 13.95
N ARG A 145 -0.23 9.07 13.17
CA ARG A 145 -1.24 8.10 12.74
C ARG A 145 -0.62 7.02 11.84
N ALA A 146 0.21 7.41 10.87
CA ALA A 146 0.95 6.46 10.02
C ALA A 146 1.81 5.51 10.86
N ARG A 147 2.52 6.03 11.86
CA ARG A 147 3.31 5.21 12.81
C ARG A 147 2.46 4.18 13.54
N SER A 148 1.26 4.57 13.99
CA SER A 148 0.34 3.65 14.66
C SER A 148 -0.16 2.55 13.72
N ILE A 149 -0.57 2.92 12.49
CA ILE A 149 -1.00 1.96 11.47
C ILE A 149 0.14 1.01 11.11
N ARG A 150 1.35 1.54 10.90
CA ARG A 150 2.51 0.71 10.63
C ARG A 150 2.75 -0.32 11.72
N ALA A 151 2.68 0.07 12.99
CA ALA A 151 2.85 -0.86 14.12
C ALA A 151 1.80 -1.99 14.10
N GLN A 152 0.55 -1.68 13.73
CA GLN A 152 -0.52 -2.68 13.59
C GLN A 152 -0.26 -3.62 12.41
N LEU A 153 0.15 -3.09 11.26
CA LEU A 153 0.51 -3.91 10.09
C LEU A 153 1.70 -4.82 10.38
N VAL A 154 2.70 -4.30 11.09
CA VAL A 154 3.84 -5.07 11.59
C VAL A 154 3.37 -6.25 12.44
N ALA A 155 2.57 -5.98 13.45
CA ALA A 155 2.05 -7.03 14.35
C ALA A 155 1.22 -8.07 13.59
N PHE A 156 0.43 -7.62 12.60
CA PHE A 156 -0.34 -8.51 11.73
C PHE A 156 0.56 -9.45 10.93
N VAL A 157 1.51 -8.90 10.17
CA VAL A 157 2.40 -9.68 9.28
C VAL A 157 3.26 -10.65 10.08
N THR A 158 3.78 -10.24 11.22
CA THR A 158 4.57 -11.12 12.11
C THR A 158 3.73 -12.30 12.60
N ARG A 159 2.48 -12.05 13.01
CA ARG A 159 1.61 -13.09 13.56
C ARG A 159 1.02 -14.01 12.50
N GLN A 160 0.55 -13.48 11.36
CA GLN A 160 -0.20 -14.25 10.37
C GLN A 160 0.71 -14.87 9.31
N TRP A 161 1.72 -14.13 8.87
CA TRP A 161 2.55 -14.59 7.77
C TRP A 161 3.88 -15.19 8.21
N SER A 162 4.24 -15.07 9.51
CA SER A 162 5.49 -15.57 10.10
C SER A 162 6.73 -15.12 9.31
N TRP A 163 6.67 -13.91 8.72
CA TRP A 163 7.68 -13.42 7.81
C TRP A 163 8.85 -12.79 8.56
N PRO A 164 10.08 -13.09 8.15
CA PRO A 164 11.24 -12.42 8.71
C PRO A 164 11.24 -10.95 8.28
N TRP A 165 11.34 -10.08 9.25
CA TRP A 165 11.55 -8.66 9.03
C TRP A 165 12.89 -8.45 8.36
N ARG A 166 12.88 -7.96 7.16
CA ARG A 166 14.08 -7.52 6.47
C ARG A 166 13.82 -6.19 5.83
N ARG A 167 14.83 -5.34 5.87
CA ARG A 167 14.93 -4.11 5.12
C ARG A 167 15.84 -4.39 3.94
N ALA A 168 15.36 -4.17 2.75
CA ALA A 168 16.13 -4.37 1.53
C ALA A 168 17.27 -3.34 1.44
N GLY A 169 17.01 -2.11 1.86
CA GLY A 169 17.91 -0.98 1.62
C GLY A 169 18.16 -0.74 0.12
N ASP A 170 17.41 -1.42 -0.74
CA ASP A 170 17.50 -1.37 -2.20
C ASP A 170 16.20 -0.81 -2.76
N GLU A 171 16.28 0.40 -3.27
CA GLU A 171 15.17 1.13 -3.88
C GLU A 171 14.57 0.40 -5.09
N GLN A 172 15.41 -0.27 -5.88
CA GLN A 172 14.93 -1.05 -7.02
C GLN A 172 14.09 -2.25 -6.57
N ALA A 173 14.43 -2.88 -5.44
CA ALA A 173 13.62 -3.95 -4.88
C ALA A 173 12.24 -3.43 -4.46
N VAL A 174 12.16 -2.27 -3.80
CA VAL A 174 10.89 -1.60 -3.44
C VAL A 174 10.07 -1.30 -4.69
N ARG A 175 10.70 -0.77 -5.75
CA ARG A 175 10.02 -0.49 -7.03
C ARG A 175 9.46 -1.76 -7.69
N ARG A 176 10.18 -2.89 -7.65
CA ARG A 176 9.67 -4.19 -8.13
C ARG A 176 8.46 -4.65 -7.33
N CYS A 177 8.48 -4.49 -6.01
CA CYS A 177 7.33 -4.78 -5.16
C CYS A 177 6.12 -3.92 -5.54
N LEU A 178 6.31 -2.61 -5.67
CA LEU A 178 5.25 -1.70 -6.12
C LEU A 178 4.71 -2.09 -7.50
N ALA A 179 5.60 -2.36 -8.46
CA ALA A 179 5.21 -2.78 -9.80
C ALA A 179 4.38 -4.07 -9.78
N ALA A 180 4.69 -5.04 -8.90
CA ALA A 180 3.94 -6.28 -8.80
C ALA A 180 2.48 -6.10 -8.34
N GLY A 181 2.19 -5.08 -7.55
CA GLY A 181 0.84 -4.77 -7.09
C GLY A 181 0.11 -3.73 -7.93
N PHE A 182 0.84 -2.77 -8.49
CA PHE A 182 0.30 -1.57 -9.13
C PHE A 182 0.55 -1.51 -10.64
N PHE A 183 0.89 -2.62 -11.30
CA PHE A 183 1.24 -2.67 -12.72
C PHE A 183 0.16 -2.09 -13.66
N ARG A 184 -1.13 -2.18 -13.29
CA ARG A 184 -2.23 -1.58 -14.07
C ARG A 184 -2.23 -0.05 -14.04
N GLN A 185 -1.52 0.55 -13.09
CA GLN A 185 -1.37 1.99 -12.92
C GLN A 185 -0.01 2.49 -13.42
N ALA A 186 0.83 1.58 -13.94
CA ALA A 186 2.11 1.94 -14.52
C ALA A 186 1.88 2.70 -15.84
N VAL A 187 2.46 3.89 -15.94
CA VAL A 187 2.44 4.73 -17.15
C VAL A 187 3.85 4.82 -17.67
N ARG A 188 4.02 4.66 -18.99
CA ARG A 188 5.29 4.95 -19.63
C ARG A 188 5.40 6.45 -19.84
N TYR A 189 6.44 7.06 -19.31
CA TYR A 189 6.77 8.44 -19.62
C TYR A 189 7.41 8.49 -21.01
N ASP A 190 6.65 8.95 -21.98
CA ASP A 190 7.17 9.30 -23.31
C ASP A 190 7.63 10.76 -23.24
N GLY A 191 8.89 10.95 -22.85
CA GLY A 191 9.48 12.28 -22.70
C GLY A 191 9.30 13.13 -23.96
N SER A 192 8.40 14.09 -23.90
CA SER A 192 8.21 15.21 -24.86
C SER A 192 8.48 16.51 -24.14
#